data_8c307d84af692e66ae9efbb5c5abe080
#
_entry.id   8c307d84af692e66ae9efbb5c5abe080
#
_cell.length_a   1.000
_cell.length_b   1.000
_cell.length_c   1.000
_cell.angle_alpha   90.00
_cell.angle_beta   90.00
_cell.angle_gamma   90.00
#
_symmetry.space_group_name_H-M   'P 1'
#
loop_
_entity.id
_entity.type
_entity.pdbx_description
1 polymer ?
#
loop_
_entity_poly.entity_id
_entity_poly.type
_entity_poly.pdbx_seq_one_letter_code
_entity_poly.pdbx_strand_id
1 'polypeptide(L)'
;MTEKEGTFRFKQFRVRQSRCAMKVGTDGVLLGALAIVENQESRVASQESNRPIVKCLDLGTGTGLIALMIAQRNPEALITAIDIDAGAAGQAAENFALSPWADRLTAVCGDVRESGDDGKFDLIVCNPPFYEHSPAASSVARDTARRTDTLTHEQLVECASRLLVNDGRLEVIIPYATTDEFVHLGWLRGLHLVRRIDIRTKAAKPYKRSVLSLVKIEELKNGRIEHTHSFLTLLNPDSTPTDEYRELTRDFYLDK
;
A
#
# COMPACT_ATOMS: atom_id res chain seq x y z
N MET A 1 16.15 23.66 19.13
CA MET A 1 16.49 22.27 18.81
C MET A 1 16.36 22.11 17.31
N THR A 2 17.48 22.02 16.61
CA THR A 2 17.56 21.85 15.15
C THR A 2 16.82 20.57 14.75
N GLU A 3 15.85 20.68 13.85
CA GLU A 3 15.18 19.51 13.27
C GLU A 3 16.23 18.63 12.60
N LYS A 4 16.32 17.37 13.07
CA LYS A 4 17.25 16.40 12.49
C LYS A 4 16.87 16.18 11.02
N GLU A 5 17.84 16.39 10.13
CA GLU A 5 17.76 15.99 8.73
C GLU A 5 17.12 14.61 8.60
N GLY A 6 16.07 14.48 7.78
CA GLY A 6 15.43 13.22 7.48
C GLY A 6 14.06 12.96 8.15
N THR A 7 13.39 13.97 8.70
CA THR A 7 12.01 13.83 9.21
C THR A 7 11.01 14.53 8.30
N PHE A 8 9.98 13.79 7.84
CA PHE A 8 8.84 14.34 7.12
C PHE A 8 7.68 14.59 8.09
N ARG A 9 6.99 15.75 7.95
CA ARG A 9 5.88 16.15 8.83
C ARG A 9 4.55 16.09 8.09
N PHE A 10 3.60 15.39 8.68
CA PHE A 10 2.18 15.42 8.35
C PHE A 10 1.39 16.23 9.40
N LYS A 11 0.11 16.48 9.17
CA LYS A 11 -0.74 17.24 10.12
C LYS A 11 -0.78 16.59 11.51
N GLN A 12 -0.93 15.26 11.57
CA GLN A 12 -1.15 14.53 12.83
C GLN A 12 0.05 13.69 13.29
N PHE A 13 1.03 13.44 12.43
CA PHE A 13 2.18 12.59 12.75
C PHE A 13 3.45 13.03 12.02
N ARG A 14 4.56 12.40 12.36
CA ARG A 14 5.86 12.62 11.74
C ARG A 14 6.47 11.29 11.34
N VAL A 15 7.23 11.28 10.27
CA VAL A 15 7.93 10.10 9.77
C VAL A 15 9.42 10.37 9.72
N ARG A 16 10.17 9.69 10.58
CA ARG A 16 11.64 9.59 10.49
C ARG A 16 11.96 8.59 9.40
N GLN A 17 13.00 8.86 8.60
CA GLN A 17 13.31 8.06 7.41
C GLN A 17 14.81 7.89 7.16
N SER A 18 15.62 7.99 8.20
CA SER A 18 17.09 7.94 8.07
C SER A 18 17.65 6.52 7.87
N ARG A 19 16.88 5.49 8.27
CA ARG A 19 17.29 4.08 8.20
C ARG A 19 16.57 3.27 7.12
N CYS A 20 15.69 3.89 6.35
CA CYS A 20 14.96 3.23 5.27
C CYS A 20 15.56 3.57 3.91
N ALA A 21 15.67 2.56 3.04
CA ALA A 21 16.10 2.75 1.66
C ALA A 21 15.09 3.62 0.86
N MET A 22 13.79 3.41 1.10
CA MET A 22 12.72 4.20 0.49
C MET A 22 12.24 5.27 1.48
N LYS A 23 12.34 6.53 1.06
CA LYS A 23 11.85 7.68 1.82
C LYS A 23 10.36 7.90 1.56
N VAL A 24 9.74 8.80 2.37
CA VAL A 24 8.38 9.27 2.09
C VAL A 24 8.28 9.75 0.65
N GLY A 25 7.43 9.10 -0.11
CA GLY A 25 7.22 9.37 -1.54
C GLY A 25 5.73 9.46 -1.88
N THR A 26 5.45 9.98 -3.07
CA THR A 26 4.08 10.17 -3.56
C THR A 26 3.30 8.85 -3.59
N ASP A 27 3.93 7.73 -3.98
CA ASP A 27 3.26 6.43 -4.10
C ASP A 27 2.74 5.94 -2.73
N GLY A 28 3.54 6.03 -1.66
CA GLY A 28 3.10 5.67 -0.31
C GLY A 28 1.96 6.55 0.20
N VAL A 29 2.02 7.87 -0.07
CA VAL A 29 0.94 8.80 0.30
C VAL A 29 -0.33 8.51 -0.49
N LEU A 30 -0.22 8.25 -1.80
CA LEU A 30 -1.36 7.89 -2.64
C LEU A 30 -2.03 6.60 -2.16
N LEU A 31 -1.26 5.54 -1.90
CA LEU A 31 -1.83 4.30 -1.39
C LEU A 31 -2.48 4.51 -0.03
N GLY A 32 -1.81 5.16 0.92
CA GLY A 32 -2.36 5.43 2.25
C GLY A 32 -3.63 6.30 2.24
N ALA A 33 -3.77 7.20 1.25
CA ALA A 33 -4.96 8.04 1.08
C ALA A 33 -6.09 7.34 0.32
N LEU A 34 -5.77 6.49 -0.67
CA LEU A 34 -6.73 5.84 -1.56
C LEU A 34 -7.20 4.46 -1.08
N ALA A 35 -6.43 3.77 -0.22
CA ALA A 35 -6.80 2.45 0.27
C ALA A 35 -8.20 2.48 0.90
N ILE A 36 -9.03 1.46 0.60
CA ILE A 36 -10.36 1.31 1.20
C ILE A 36 -10.15 0.75 2.60
N VAL A 37 -10.34 1.59 3.61
CA VAL A 37 -10.12 1.26 5.02
C VAL A 37 -11.41 1.20 5.84
N GLU A 38 -12.55 1.55 5.23
CA GLU A 38 -13.88 1.51 5.83
C GLU A 38 -14.85 0.69 4.96
N ASN A 39 -15.83 0.05 5.59
CA ASN A 39 -16.79 -0.79 4.87
C ASN A 39 -17.81 0.00 4.02
N GLN A 40 -17.99 1.30 4.28
CA GLN A 40 -19.03 2.10 3.60
C GLN A 40 -18.73 2.33 2.11
N GLU A 41 -17.48 2.21 1.65
CA GLU A 41 -17.10 2.39 0.26
C GLU A 41 -17.19 1.10 -0.58
N SER A 42 -17.39 -0.06 0.04
CA SER A 42 -17.40 -1.37 -0.64
C SER A 42 -18.79 -1.82 -1.10
N ARG A 43 -19.64 -0.90 -1.59
CA ARG A 43 -20.84 -1.28 -2.34
C ARG A 43 -20.49 -1.80 -3.73
N VAL A 44 -19.76 -2.91 -3.80
CA VAL A 44 -19.74 -3.73 -5.00
C VAL A 44 -21.10 -4.43 -5.06
N ALA A 45 -21.88 -4.16 -6.09
CA ALA A 45 -23.31 -4.44 -6.22
C ALA A 45 -23.75 -5.92 -6.10
N SER A 46 -22.89 -6.84 -5.68
CA SER A 46 -23.17 -8.27 -5.56
C SER A 46 -22.72 -8.95 -4.27
N GLN A 47 -21.97 -8.29 -3.41
CA GLN A 47 -21.61 -8.86 -2.10
C GLN A 47 -21.62 -7.78 -1.03
N GLU A 48 -22.65 -7.81 -0.19
CA GLU A 48 -22.72 -7.07 1.06
C GLU A 48 -21.75 -7.70 2.09
N SER A 49 -20.43 -7.57 1.87
CA SER A 49 -19.47 -7.85 2.90
C SER A 49 -19.47 -6.66 3.86
N ASN A 50 -20.29 -6.77 4.90
CA ASN A 50 -20.41 -5.76 5.96
C ASN A 50 -19.40 -6.03 7.10
N ARG A 51 -18.30 -6.73 6.78
CA ARG A 51 -17.30 -7.07 7.78
C ARG A 51 -16.39 -5.87 8.06
N PRO A 52 -16.25 -5.44 9.33
CA PRO A 52 -15.36 -4.33 9.66
C PRO A 52 -13.90 -4.69 9.36
N ILE A 53 -13.14 -3.72 8.83
CA ILE A 53 -11.69 -3.85 8.68
C ILE A 53 -11.07 -3.56 10.03
N VAL A 54 -10.67 -4.61 10.73
CA VAL A 54 -10.06 -4.53 12.06
C VAL A 54 -8.58 -4.90 12.01
N LYS A 55 -8.22 -5.99 11.32
CA LYS A 55 -6.84 -6.46 11.26
C LYS A 55 -6.22 -6.12 9.92
N CYS A 56 -5.22 -5.24 9.96
CA CYS A 56 -4.50 -4.77 8.77
C CYS A 56 -3.05 -5.25 8.77
N LEU A 57 -2.52 -5.55 7.59
CA LEU A 57 -1.11 -5.85 7.36
C LEU A 57 -0.52 -4.86 6.36
N ASP A 58 0.55 -4.16 6.75
CA ASP A 58 1.36 -3.32 5.85
C ASP A 58 2.62 -4.11 5.46
N LEU A 59 2.66 -4.55 4.20
CA LEU A 59 3.68 -5.42 3.63
C LEU A 59 4.82 -4.60 3.01
N GLY A 60 6.06 -4.82 3.49
CA GLY A 60 7.20 -4.01 3.09
C GLY A 60 7.04 -2.58 3.59
N THR A 61 6.77 -2.44 4.88
CA THR A 61 6.31 -1.19 5.50
C THR A 61 7.29 -0.03 5.39
N GLY A 62 8.58 -0.30 5.24
CA GLY A 62 9.61 0.73 5.17
C GLY A 62 9.60 1.64 6.39
N THR A 63 9.20 2.88 6.19
CA THR A 63 9.10 3.88 7.25
C THR A 63 7.86 3.76 8.13
N GLY A 64 6.92 2.88 7.82
CA GLY A 64 5.62 2.79 8.48
C GLY A 64 4.60 3.82 8.00
N LEU A 65 4.87 4.52 6.89
CA LEU A 65 4.03 5.61 6.40
C LEU A 65 2.58 5.17 6.14
N ILE A 66 2.39 4.08 5.39
CA ILE A 66 1.06 3.61 4.98
C ILE A 66 0.29 3.15 6.22
N ALA A 67 0.92 2.40 7.12
CA ALA A 67 0.33 1.99 8.39
C ALA A 67 -0.15 3.20 9.23
N LEU A 68 0.67 4.26 9.35
CA LEU A 68 0.28 5.49 10.06
C LEU A 68 -0.91 6.19 9.41
N MET A 69 -0.95 6.25 8.08
CA MET A 69 -2.07 6.86 7.35
C MET A 69 -3.36 6.07 7.51
N ILE A 70 -3.30 4.73 7.52
CA ILE A 70 -4.45 3.86 7.79
C ILE A 70 -4.93 4.04 9.23
N ALA A 71 -4.01 4.07 10.22
CA ALA A 71 -4.35 4.28 11.62
C ALA A 71 -5.06 5.62 11.87
N GLN A 72 -4.69 6.67 11.12
CA GLN A 72 -5.39 7.96 11.15
C GLN A 72 -6.82 7.87 10.60
N ARG A 73 -7.03 7.08 9.54
CA ARG A 73 -8.31 6.99 8.82
C ARG A 73 -9.28 5.99 9.45
N ASN A 74 -8.77 4.92 10.05
CA ASN A 74 -9.58 3.88 10.67
C ASN A 74 -9.23 3.74 12.17
N PRO A 75 -10.10 4.24 13.08
CA PRO A 75 -9.85 4.19 14.52
C PRO A 75 -9.91 2.78 15.11
N GLU A 76 -10.55 1.83 14.43
CA GLU A 76 -10.71 0.44 14.88
C GLU A 76 -9.55 -0.47 14.41
N ALA A 77 -8.73 0.00 13.45
CA ALA A 77 -7.71 -0.84 12.84
C ALA A 77 -6.56 -1.16 13.81
N LEU A 78 -6.27 -2.45 13.95
CA LEU A 78 -5.05 -3.00 14.55
C LEU A 78 -4.10 -3.36 13.41
N ILE A 79 -2.95 -2.72 13.35
CA ILE A 79 -2.07 -2.78 12.19
C ILE A 79 -0.77 -3.47 12.54
N THR A 80 -0.48 -4.57 11.86
CA THR A 80 0.83 -5.20 11.83
C THR A 80 1.57 -4.70 10.59
N ALA A 81 2.78 -4.22 10.77
CA ALA A 81 3.63 -3.73 9.69
C ALA A 81 4.89 -4.59 9.62
N ILE A 82 5.10 -5.29 8.52
CA ILE A 82 6.23 -6.22 8.36
C ILE A 82 7.22 -5.70 7.32
N ASP A 83 8.51 -5.84 7.64
CA ASP A 83 9.59 -5.60 6.67
C ASP A 83 10.70 -6.61 6.89
N ILE A 84 11.30 -7.09 5.80
CA ILE A 84 12.42 -8.02 5.86
C ILE A 84 13.72 -7.32 6.32
N ASP A 85 13.82 -6.00 6.06
CA ASP A 85 14.95 -5.18 6.51
C ASP A 85 14.76 -4.74 7.97
N ALA A 86 15.68 -5.19 8.83
CA ALA A 86 15.63 -4.86 10.26
C ALA A 86 15.76 -3.36 10.55
N GLY A 87 16.45 -2.60 9.69
CA GLY A 87 16.57 -1.15 9.79
C GLY A 87 15.25 -0.46 9.51
N ALA A 88 14.53 -0.91 8.48
CA ALA A 88 13.19 -0.43 8.13
C ALA A 88 12.17 -0.77 9.22
N ALA A 89 12.09 -2.03 9.66
CA ALA A 89 11.20 -2.45 10.73
C ALA A 89 11.44 -1.67 12.04
N GLY A 90 12.72 -1.48 12.41
CA GLY A 90 13.09 -0.65 13.56
C GLY A 90 12.74 0.83 13.40
N GLN A 91 12.83 1.37 12.18
CA GLN A 91 12.40 2.75 11.90
C GLN A 91 10.87 2.89 11.98
N ALA A 92 10.12 1.93 11.45
CA ALA A 92 8.67 1.90 11.57
C ALA A 92 8.25 1.85 13.06
N ALA A 93 8.86 0.96 13.87
CA ALA A 93 8.59 0.88 15.30
C ALA A 93 8.79 2.21 16.03
N GLU A 94 9.88 2.93 15.73
CA GLU A 94 10.13 4.27 16.30
C GLU A 94 9.07 5.29 15.87
N ASN A 95 8.66 5.27 14.60
CA ASN A 95 7.64 6.18 14.08
C ASN A 95 6.28 5.89 14.72
N PHE A 96 5.95 4.62 14.92
CA PHE A 96 4.71 4.19 15.60
C PHE A 96 4.69 4.65 17.06
N ALA A 97 5.77 4.43 17.80
CA ALA A 97 5.88 4.86 19.20
C ALA A 97 5.74 6.38 19.39
N LEU A 98 6.04 7.17 18.35
CA LEU A 98 5.92 8.63 18.36
C LEU A 98 4.58 9.13 17.81
N SER A 99 3.70 8.25 17.35
CA SER A 99 2.41 8.58 16.78
C SER A 99 1.30 8.59 17.84
N PRO A 100 0.16 9.24 17.57
CA PRO A 100 -1.01 9.17 18.44
C PRO A 100 -1.65 7.77 18.54
N TRP A 101 -1.24 6.82 17.70
CA TRP A 101 -1.85 5.49 17.54
C TRP A 101 -0.89 4.35 17.93
N ALA A 102 0.09 4.64 18.78
CA ALA A 102 1.14 3.69 19.18
C ALA A 102 0.59 2.36 19.75
N ASP A 103 -0.56 2.41 20.38
CA ASP A 103 -1.26 1.27 20.98
C ASP A 103 -1.87 0.30 19.96
N ARG A 104 -2.03 0.72 18.71
CA ARG A 104 -2.68 -0.04 17.61
C ARG A 104 -1.72 -0.45 16.49
N LEU A 105 -0.45 -0.09 16.59
CA LEU A 105 0.57 -0.27 15.56
C LEU A 105 1.69 -1.17 16.08
N THR A 106 1.98 -2.25 15.36
CA THR A 106 3.08 -3.16 15.68
C THR A 106 3.99 -3.33 14.45
N ALA A 107 5.28 -3.09 14.61
CA ALA A 107 6.27 -3.35 13.57
C ALA A 107 6.99 -4.69 13.84
N VAL A 108 7.14 -5.49 12.80
CA VAL A 108 7.77 -6.82 12.84
C VAL A 108 8.88 -6.87 11.80
N CYS A 109 10.07 -7.33 12.20
CA CYS A 109 11.12 -7.70 11.26
C CYS A 109 10.96 -9.17 10.89
N GLY A 110 10.72 -9.46 9.61
CA GLY A 110 10.53 -10.83 9.17
C GLY A 110 10.17 -10.95 7.69
N ASP A 111 10.23 -12.18 7.21
CA ASP A 111 9.78 -12.53 5.87
C ASP A 111 8.30 -12.93 5.90
N VAL A 112 7.48 -12.21 5.17
CA VAL A 112 6.05 -12.50 5.07
C VAL A 112 5.76 -13.87 4.45
N ARG A 113 6.66 -14.40 3.64
CA ARG A 113 6.55 -15.74 3.04
C ARG A 113 6.54 -16.85 4.11
N GLU A 114 7.19 -16.59 5.24
CA GLU A 114 7.30 -17.52 6.38
C GLU A 114 6.26 -17.26 7.48
N SER A 115 5.39 -16.23 7.31
CA SER A 115 4.36 -15.92 8.30
C SER A 115 3.34 -17.06 8.41
N GLY A 116 3.04 -17.49 9.64
CA GLY A 116 2.00 -18.46 9.97
C GLY A 116 0.62 -17.84 10.23
N ASP A 117 0.37 -16.61 9.77
CA ASP A 117 -0.85 -15.85 10.05
C ASP A 117 -1.96 -16.05 9.01
N ASP A 118 -2.10 -17.28 8.50
CA ASP A 118 -3.04 -17.62 7.45
C ASP A 118 -4.50 -17.25 7.81
N GLY A 119 -5.17 -16.55 6.87
CA GLY A 119 -6.57 -16.17 7.03
C GLY A 119 -6.85 -15.23 8.21
N LYS A 120 -5.93 -14.32 8.56
CA LYS A 120 -6.05 -13.45 9.73
C LYS A 120 -6.35 -11.99 9.42
N PHE A 121 -6.05 -11.50 8.22
CA PHE A 121 -6.14 -10.07 7.90
C PHE A 121 -7.37 -9.74 7.07
N ASP A 122 -8.02 -8.65 7.45
CA ASP A 122 -9.15 -8.07 6.71
C ASP A 122 -8.64 -7.18 5.55
N LEU A 123 -7.49 -6.54 5.77
CA LEU A 123 -6.83 -5.66 4.80
C LEU A 123 -5.35 -5.95 4.74
N ILE A 124 -4.81 -6.09 3.54
CA ILE A 124 -3.37 -6.05 3.27
C ILE A 124 -3.10 -4.86 2.36
N VAL A 125 -2.11 -4.05 2.71
CA VAL A 125 -1.60 -2.96 1.86
C VAL A 125 -0.16 -3.24 1.49
N CYS A 126 0.23 -2.89 0.25
CA CYS A 126 1.61 -3.03 -0.19
C CYS A 126 1.97 -1.97 -1.25
N ASN A 127 3.07 -1.30 -1.03
CA ASN A 127 3.78 -0.51 -2.04
C ASN A 127 5.09 -1.23 -2.37
N PRO A 128 5.05 -2.26 -3.24
CA PRO A 128 6.22 -3.07 -3.50
C PRO A 128 7.33 -2.25 -4.18
N PRO A 129 8.61 -2.56 -3.95
CA PRO A 129 9.69 -1.89 -4.65
C PRO A 129 9.59 -2.15 -6.15
N PHE A 130 9.63 -1.08 -6.95
CA PHE A 130 9.58 -1.18 -8.41
C PHE A 130 10.99 -1.36 -8.96
N TYR A 131 11.28 -2.54 -9.46
CA TYR A 131 12.45 -2.72 -10.32
C TYR A 131 12.06 -2.32 -11.74
N GLU A 132 12.34 -1.08 -12.13
CA GLU A 132 12.46 -0.78 -13.55
C GLU A 132 13.62 -1.63 -14.08
N HIS A 133 13.36 -2.39 -15.14
CA HIS A 133 14.41 -3.04 -15.93
C HIS A 133 15.31 -1.96 -16.51
N SER A 134 16.24 -1.43 -15.72
CA SER A 134 17.24 -0.50 -16.16
C SER A 134 18.43 -1.32 -16.68
N PRO A 135 18.79 -1.22 -17.98
CA PRO A 135 19.87 -2.01 -18.58
C PRO A 135 21.29 -1.66 -18.09
N ALA A 136 21.40 -0.74 -17.11
CA ALA A 136 22.69 -0.21 -16.68
C ALA A 136 22.85 -0.20 -15.18
N ALA A 137 23.16 -1.35 -14.57
CA ALA A 137 23.77 -1.37 -13.26
C ALA A 137 24.77 -2.53 -13.15
N SER A 138 26.01 -2.20 -13.33
CA SER A 138 27.18 -3.03 -13.09
C SER A 138 27.32 -3.35 -11.58
N SER A 139 26.80 -4.47 -11.14
CA SER A 139 27.36 -5.34 -10.09
C SER A 139 26.45 -6.54 -9.85
N VAL A 140 26.64 -7.57 -10.64
CA VAL A 140 25.86 -8.84 -10.62
C VAL A 140 25.70 -9.44 -9.22
N ALA A 141 26.66 -9.27 -8.32
CA ALA A 141 26.59 -9.83 -6.96
C ALA A 141 25.65 -9.06 -6.02
N ARG A 142 25.55 -7.73 -6.14
CA ARG A 142 24.60 -6.90 -5.36
C ARG A 142 23.17 -7.00 -5.87
N ASP A 143 23.00 -7.19 -7.17
CA ASP A 143 21.69 -7.37 -7.79
C ASP A 143 21.10 -8.75 -7.50
N THR A 144 21.92 -9.79 -7.35
CA THR A 144 21.46 -11.13 -6.99
C THR A 144 20.96 -11.17 -5.53
N ALA A 145 21.69 -10.58 -4.59
CA ALA A 145 21.27 -10.48 -3.19
C ALA A 145 19.97 -9.65 -3.05
N ARG A 146 19.86 -8.51 -3.75
CA ARG A 146 18.64 -7.70 -3.75
C ARG A 146 17.44 -8.38 -4.40
N ARG A 147 17.65 -9.23 -5.42
CA ARG A 147 16.57 -9.98 -6.10
C ARG A 147 16.01 -11.12 -5.25
N THR A 148 16.81 -11.73 -4.39
CA THR A 148 16.35 -12.79 -3.48
C THR A 148 15.57 -12.27 -2.29
N ASP A 149 15.82 -11.00 -1.89
CA ASP A 149 15.17 -10.37 -0.73
C ASP A 149 13.88 -9.62 -1.07
N THR A 150 13.57 -9.44 -2.35
CA THR A 150 12.37 -8.69 -2.77
C THR A 150 11.23 -9.60 -3.18
N LEU A 151 10.05 -9.26 -2.70
CA LEU A 151 8.80 -9.94 -3.01
C LEU A 151 8.43 -9.68 -4.48
N THR A 152 8.35 -10.72 -5.29
CA THR A 152 7.83 -10.61 -6.67
C THR A 152 6.31 -10.40 -6.64
N HIS A 153 5.71 -9.93 -7.76
CA HIS A 153 4.25 -9.80 -7.86
C HIS A 153 3.54 -11.13 -7.60
N GLU A 154 4.08 -12.23 -8.12
CA GLU A 154 3.51 -13.57 -7.88
C GLU A 154 3.56 -13.96 -6.40
N GLN A 155 4.71 -13.77 -5.75
CA GLN A 155 4.87 -14.02 -4.31
C GLN A 155 3.97 -13.12 -3.46
N LEU A 156 3.84 -11.83 -3.83
CA LEU A 156 2.94 -10.90 -3.14
C LEU A 156 1.50 -11.37 -3.21
N VAL A 157 1.03 -11.74 -4.39
CA VAL A 157 -0.34 -12.23 -4.61
C VAL A 157 -0.58 -13.54 -3.86
N GLU A 158 0.39 -14.45 -3.86
CA GLU A 158 0.32 -15.71 -3.12
C GLU A 158 0.23 -15.49 -1.61
N CYS A 159 1.12 -14.65 -1.05
CA CYS A 159 1.07 -14.28 0.37
C CYS A 159 -0.26 -13.61 0.72
N ALA A 160 -0.72 -12.65 -0.09
CA ALA A 160 -1.98 -11.96 0.15
C ALA A 160 -3.18 -12.92 0.13
N SER A 161 -3.24 -13.82 -0.86
CA SER A 161 -4.31 -14.83 -0.93
C SER A 161 -4.34 -15.74 0.29
N ARG A 162 -3.17 -16.15 0.81
CA ARG A 162 -3.05 -17.00 1.99
C ARG A 162 -3.42 -16.25 3.28
N LEU A 163 -2.92 -15.04 3.45
CA LEU A 163 -3.02 -14.26 4.69
C LEU A 163 -4.39 -13.58 4.87
N LEU A 164 -5.09 -13.24 3.78
CA LEU A 164 -6.41 -12.63 3.83
C LEU A 164 -7.48 -13.63 4.28
N VAL A 165 -8.41 -13.14 5.08
CA VAL A 165 -9.70 -13.81 5.30
C VAL A 165 -10.51 -13.83 3.99
N ASN A 166 -11.55 -14.67 3.91
CA ASN A 166 -12.53 -14.52 2.82
C ASN A 166 -13.20 -13.14 2.91
N ASP A 167 -13.49 -12.51 1.77
CA ASP A 167 -13.90 -11.10 1.62
C ASP A 167 -12.85 -10.08 2.10
N GLY A 168 -11.66 -10.51 2.52
CA GLY A 168 -10.52 -9.64 2.83
C GLY A 168 -9.95 -8.98 1.56
N ARG A 169 -9.25 -7.87 1.75
CA ARG A 169 -8.87 -6.96 0.67
C ARG A 169 -7.37 -6.76 0.56
N LEU A 170 -6.86 -6.80 -0.66
CA LEU A 170 -5.51 -6.37 -1.02
C LEU A 170 -5.56 -5.02 -1.72
N GLU A 171 -4.87 -4.03 -1.16
CA GLU A 171 -4.69 -2.69 -1.74
C GLU A 171 -3.23 -2.51 -2.13
N VAL A 172 -2.95 -2.27 -3.40
CA VAL A 172 -1.57 -2.10 -3.88
C VAL A 172 -1.44 -0.88 -4.77
N ILE A 173 -0.25 -0.29 -4.79
CA ILE A 173 0.15 0.67 -5.81
C ILE A 173 1.30 0.07 -6.61
N ILE A 174 1.15 -0.01 -7.93
CA ILE A 174 2.11 -0.65 -8.83
C ILE A 174 2.34 0.20 -10.09
N PRO A 175 3.40 -0.06 -10.88
CA PRO A 175 3.57 0.56 -12.19
C PRO A 175 2.37 0.27 -13.10
N TYR A 176 1.90 1.28 -13.82
CA TYR A 176 0.78 1.14 -14.76
C TYR A 176 1.03 0.02 -15.79
N ALA A 177 2.27 -0.12 -16.26
CA ALA A 177 2.64 -1.11 -17.28
C ALA A 177 2.49 -2.57 -16.82
N THR A 178 2.49 -2.84 -15.51
CA THR A 178 2.38 -4.21 -14.94
C THR A 178 0.99 -4.52 -14.40
N THR A 179 0.03 -3.59 -14.56
CA THR A 179 -1.30 -3.69 -13.93
C THR A 179 -2.06 -4.92 -14.39
N ASP A 180 -2.12 -5.17 -15.70
CA ASP A 180 -2.95 -6.25 -16.25
C ASP A 180 -2.35 -7.63 -15.90
N GLU A 181 -1.02 -7.74 -15.87
CA GLU A 181 -0.32 -8.93 -15.39
C GLU A 181 -0.63 -9.19 -13.90
N PHE A 182 -0.54 -8.15 -13.06
CA PHE A 182 -0.83 -8.27 -11.63
C PHE A 182 -2.27 -8.70 -11.37
N VAL A 183 -3.23 -8.12 -12.08
CA VAL A 183 -4.66 -8.50 -11.99
C VAL A 183 -4.86 -9.96 -12.39
N HIS A 184 -4.18 -10.43 -13.46
CA HIS A 184 -4.24 -11.82 -13.88
C HIS A 184 -3.66 -12.78 -12.82
N LEU A 185 -2.51 -12.45 -12.24
CA LEU A 185 -1.93 -13.22 -11.12
C LEU A 185 -2.87 -13.28 -9.92
N GLY A 186 -3.52 -12.15 -9.58
CA GLY A 186 -4.54 -12.07 -8.55
C GLY A 186 -5.69 -13.04 -8.81
N TRP A 187 -6.25 -13.00 -10.01
CA TRP A 187 -7.35 -13.87 -10.41
C TRP A 187 -7.00 -15.36 -10.26
N LEU A 188 -5.80 -15.77 -10.64
CA LEU A 188 -5.33 -17.15 -10.49
C LEU A 188 -5.26 -17.63 -9.03
N ARG A 189 -5.26 -16.72 -8.07
CA ARG A 189 -5.17 -16.99 -6.62
C ARG A 189 -6.46 -16.62 -5.87
N GLY A 190 -7.58 -16.40 -6.57
CA GLY A 190 -8.88 -16.04 -5.98
C GLY A 190 -8.97 -14.59 -5.47
N LEU A 191 -8.05 -13.71 -5.92
CA LEU A 191 -8.11 -12.27 -5.67
C LEU A 191 -8.71 -11.57 -6.89
N HIS A 192 -9.87 -10.97 -6.72
CA HIS A 192 -10.65 -10.38 -7.80
C HIS A 192 -10.62 -8.86 -7.75
N LEU A 193 -10.30 -8.23 -8.88
CA LEU A 193 -10.28 -6.78 -9.01
C LEU A 193 -11.68 -6.20 -8.78
N VAL A 194 -11.78 -5.23 -7.85
CA VAL A 194 -13.03 -4.48 -7.56
C VAL A 194 -12.87 -2.98 -7.83
N ARG A 195 -11.64 -2.46 -7.80
CA ARG A 195 -11.35 -1.06 -8.12
C ARG A 195 -9.97 -0.91 -8.75
N ARG A 196 -9.90 -0.05 -9.78
CA ARG A 196 -8.65 0.41 -10.40
C ARG A 196 -8.64 1.92 -10.50
N ILE A 197 -7.56 2.56 -10.08
CA ILE A 197 -7.32 4.00 -10.24
C ILE A 197 -5.99 4.18 -10.96
N ASP A 198 -6.03 4.65 -12.21
CA ASP A 198 -4.83 4.94 -12.99
C ASP A 198 -4.38 6.38 -12.77
N ILE A 199 -3.09 6.56 -12.46
CA ILE A 199 -2.54 7.80 -11.96
C ILE A 199 -1.49 8.35 -12.91
N ARG A 200 -1.59 9.64 -13.23
CA ARG A 200 -0.60 10.39 -14.00
C ARG A 200 -0.21 11.68 -13.31
N THR A 201 1.00 12.17 -13.59
CA THR A 201 1.48 13.40 -12.98
C THR A 201 0.74 14.64 -13.53
N LYS A 202 0.59 14.74 -14.86
CA LYS A 202 -0.12 15.84 -15.58
C LYS A 202 -0.99 15.26 -16.69
N ALA A 203 -2.03 15.97 -17.08
CA ALA A 203 -2.96 15.52 -18.13
C ALA A 203 -2.28 15.16 -19.46
N ALA A 204 -1.21 15.85 -19.83
CA ALA A 204 -0.44 15.58 -21.06
C ALA A 204 0.60 14.44 -20.90
N LYS A 205 0.70 13.81 -19.73
CA LYS A 205 1.65 12.71 -19.48
C LYS A 205 0.93 11.36 -19.46
N PRO A 206 1.62 10.26 -19.83
CA PRO A 206 1.05 8.92 -19.70
C PRO A 206 0.80 8.56 -18.24
N TYR A 207 -0.08 7.58 -18.00
CA TYR A 207 -0.25 6.97 -16.71
C TYR A 207 1.04 6.26 -16.28
N LYS A 208 1.38 6.38 -15.00
CA LYS A 208 2.62 5.81 -14.45
C LYS A 208 2.38 4.80 -13.36
N ARG A 209 1.29 4.93 -12.64
CA ARG A 209 0.93 4.07 -11.49
C ARG A 209 -0.53 3.69 -11.58
N SER A 210 -0.86 2.55 -10.98
CA SER A 210 -2.23 2.16 -10.70
C SER A 210 -2.36 1.77 -9.24
N VAL A 211 -3.41 2.25 -8.58
CA VAL A 211 -3.86 1.72 -7.30
C VAL A 211 -4.95 0.69 -7.60
N LEU A 212 -4.77 -0.50 -7.07
CA LEU A 212 -5.67 -1.63 -7.27
C LEU A 212 -6.22 -2.10 -5.95
N SER A 213 -7.52 -2.36 -5.92
CA SER A 213 -8.21 -3.05 -4.83
C SER A 213 -8.66 -4.41 -5.33
N LEU A 214 -8.15 -5.48 -4.73
CA LEU A 214 -8.56 -6.85 -5.03
C LEU A 214 -9.20 -7.46 -3.77
N VAL A 215 -10.27 -8.24 -3.93
CA VAL A 215 -10.97 -8.93 -2.84
C VAL A 215 -10.75 -10.43 -2.99
N LYS A 216 -10.44 -11.11 -1.87
CA LYS A 216 -10.41 -12.57 -1.82
C LYS A 216 -11.82 -13.12 -1.82
N ILE A 217 -12.13 -13.97 -2.80
CA ILE A 217 -13.43 -14.62 -2.92
C ILE A 217 -13.20 -16.10 -3.21
N GLU A 218 -13.61 -16.95 -2.27
CA GLU A 218 -13.47 -18.39 -2.40
C GLU A 218 -14.51 -19.01 -3.33
N GLU A 219 -15.74 -18.45 -3.34
CA GLU A 219 -16.82 -18.92 -4.22
C GLU A 219 -17.53 -17.75 -4.90
N LEU A 220 -17.46 -17.69 -6.21
CA LEU A 220 -18.17 -16.71 -7.03
C LEU A 220 -19.64 -17.10 -7.18
N LYS A 221 -20.54 -16.46 -6.42
CA LYS A 221 -21.99 -16.74 -6.46
C LYS A 221 -22.64 -16.49 -7.81
N ASN A 222 -22.11 -15.58 -8.65
CA ASN A 222 -22.70 -15.17 -9.92
C ASN A 222 -21.71 -15.13 -11.10
N GLY A 223 -20.53 -15.72 -10.96
CA GLY A 223 -19.56 -15.89 -12.06
C GLY A 223 -18.83 -14.64 -12.56
N ARG A 224 -19.23 -13.43 -12.13
CA ARG A 224 -18.61 -12.16 -12.56
C ARG A 224 -18.59 -11.14 -11.43
N ILE A 225 -17.46 -10.46 -11.29
CA ILE A 225 -17.31 -9.32 -10.40
C ILE A 225 -17.18 -8.06 -11.25
N GLU A 226 -18.01 -7.09 -10.98
CA GLU A 226 -17.87 -5.76 -11.57
C GLU A 226 -16.80 -4.97 -10.80
N HIS A 227 -15.98 -4.21 -11.51
CA HIS A 227 -15.01 -3.32 -10.92
C HIS A 227 -15.21 -1.89 -11.40
N THR A 228 -14.85 -0.95 -10.56
CA THR A 228 -14.80 0.47 -10.94
C THR A 228 -13.42 0.80 -11.51
N HIS A 229 -13.40 1.66 -12.53
CA HIS A 229 -12.16 2.18 -13.12
C HIS A 229 -12.24 3.71 -13.17
N SER A 230 -11.28 4.36 -12.56
CA SER A 230 -11.18 5.81 -12.51
C SER A 230 -9.75 6.29 -12.77
N PHE A 231 -9.57 7.61 -12.88
CA PHE A 231 -8.32 8.23 -13.26
C PHE A 231 -8.03 9.39 -12.33
N LEU A 232 -6.77 9.53 -11.91
CA LEU A 232 -6.30 10.63 -11.07
C LEU A 232 -5.15 11.37 -11.76
N THR A 233 -5.28 12.70 -11.86
CA THR A 233 -4.20 13.58 -12.31
C THR A 233 -3.72 14.40 -11.12
N LEU A 234 -2.41 14.34 -10.82
CA LEU A 234 -1.88 14.95 -9.60
C LEU A 234 -1.67 16.46 -9.72
N LEU A 235 -1.21 16.93 -10.87
CA LEU A 235 -0.79 18.31 -11.08
C LEU A 235 -1.47 18.95 -12.28
N ASN A 236 -1.81 20.21 -12.13
CA ASN A 236 -2.20 21.12 -13.19
C ASN A 236 -1.04 21.38 -14.17
N PRO A 237 -1.29 21.99 -15.35
CA PRO A 237 -0.21 22.37 -16.29
C PRO A 237 0.87 23.23 -15.67
N ASP A 238 0.52 24.12 -14.75
CA ASP A 238 1.43 25.04 -14.02
C ASP A 238 2.20 24.35 -12.86
N SER A 239 2.01 23.03 -12.67
CA SER A 239 2.61 22.22 -11.61
C SER A 239 2.04 22.44 -10.21
N THR A 240 0.94 23.16 -10.07
CA THR A 240 0.15 23.20 -8.82
C THR A 240 -0.63 21.89 -8.66
N PRO A 241 -0.88 21.40 -7.43
CA PRO A 241 -1.76 20.25 -7.21
C PRO A 241 -3.16 20.49 -7.77
N THR A 242 -3.77 19.45 -8.37
CA THR A 242 -5.20 19.50 -8.74
C THR A 242 -6.08 19.56 -7.51
N ASP A 243 -7.32 20.02 -7.66
CA ASP A 243 -8.26 20.07 -6.54
C ASP A 243 -8.58 18.67 -6.01
N GLU A 244 -8.70 17.68 -6.91
CA GLU A 244 -8.89 16.27 -6.55
C GLU A 244 -7.72 15.73 -5.69
N TYR A 245 -6.47 16.01 -6.09
CA TYR A 245 -5.30 15.57 -5.32
C TYR A 245 -5.16 16.32 -3.99
N ARG A 246 -5.50 17.62 -3.94
CA ARG A 246 -5.54 18.38 -2.68
C ARG A 246 -6.57 17.81 -1.72
N GLU A 247 -7.79 17.54 -2.20
CA GLU A 247 -8.87 16.98 -1.38
C GLU A 247 -8.49 15.60 -0.85
N LEU A 248 -7.94 14.72 -1.70
CA LEU A 248 -7.46 13.40 -1.32
C LEU A 248 -6.42 13.43 -0.20
N THR A 249 -5.52 14.43 -0.22
CA THR A 249 -4.39 14.52 0.72
C THR A 249 -4.58 15.57 1.81
N ARG A 250 -5.74 16.24 1.85
CA ARG A 250 -6.07 17.33 2.75
C ARG A 250 -5.81 17.02 4.22
N ASP A 251 -6.16 15.83 4.66
CA ASP A 251 -6.05 15.43 6.07
C ASP A 251 -4.63 15.02 6.48
N PHE A 252 -3.72 14.92 5.51
CA PHE A 252 -2.35 14.50 5.73
C PHE A 252 -1.33 15.62 5.60
N TYR A 253 -1.29 16.32 4.47
CA TYR A 253 -0.30 17.36 4.25
C TYR A 253 -0.59 18.63 5.04
N LEU A 254 0.48 19.30 5.48
CA LEU A 254 0.39 20.62 6.09
C LEU A 254 -0.19 21.62 5.08
N ASP A 255 -1.04 22.50 5.55
CA ASP A 255 -1.52 23.62 4.75
C ASP A 255 -0.34 24.52 4.39
N LYS A 256 -0.23 24.90 3.10
CA LYS A 256 0.78 25.83 2.60
C LYS A 256 0.25 27.24 2.61
#